data_c326d0db27423957fc5687fd9c8d6268
#
_entry.id   c326d0db27423957fc5687fd9c8d6268
#
_cell.length_a   1.000
_cell.length_b   1.000
_cell.length_c   1.000
_cell.angle_alpha   90.00
_cell.angle_beta   90.00
_cell.angle_gamma   90.00
#
_symmetry.space_group_name_H-M   'P 1'
#
loop_
_entity.id
_entity.type
_entity.pdbx_description
1 polymer ?
#
loop_
_entity_poly.entity_id
_entity_poly.type
_entity_poly.pdbx_seq_one_letter_code
_entity_poly.pdbx_strand_id
1 'polypeptide(L)'
;MATVTEVPFGDLLKQTDARRRRTDVTMRVLVIGSFVLAMVPLVSVIWTVLSKGLGRFDLYFLSVSMRGVFGGMDAGGIYHAVVGTVEITLFAALISVPLGLMTAIYLVEYGRGPLAKAVTFFVDVMTGIPSIVAGLFAYAFFAVFFGNGVRMGVVGSVALSVLMTPVVVRSSEEMLKLVPNELREAAYALGVPKWLTVIKVVLRTSVAGLVTGVMIAVARVIGETAPLLITVGVVDSINFNLFDGRMMTLPVYVFRQFSQGLVPCSSASDTVCIADINFQRAWAAALTLILIVMLLNLLARLVSRLFAPKTANH
;
A
#
# COMPACT_ATOMS: atom_id res chain seq x y z
N MET A 1 36.19 41.58 -49.75
CA MET A 1 35.02 40.66 -49.71
C MET A 1 35.34 39.61 -48.66
N ALA A 2 34.78 39.74 -47.47
CA ALA A 2 34.93 38.76 -46.40
C ALA A 2 33.86 37.70 -46.58
N THR A 3 34.27 36.45 -46.81
CA THR A 3 33.38 35.32 -46.91
C THR A 3 32.78 35.02 -45.52
N VAL A 4 31.50 35.37 -45.32
CA VAL A 4 30.72 34.96 -44.14
C VAL A 4 30.51 33.44 -44.29
N THR A 5 31.26 32.66 -43.50
CA THR A 5 31.03 31.21 -43.38
C THR A 5 29.71 31.04 -42.62
N GLU A 6 28.64 30.67 -43.33
CA GLU A 6 27.35 30.28 -42.70
C GLU A 6 27.59 29.00 -41.88
N VAL A 7 27.61 29.14 -40.55
CA VAL A 7 27.62 28.01 -39.64
C VAL A 7 26.24 27.33 -39.72
N PRO A 8 26.15 26.02 -40.05
CA PRO A 8 24.87 25.32 -40.16
C PRO A 8 24.06 25.48 -38.85
N PHE A 9 22.79 25.83 -38.95
CA PHE A 9 21.88 26.08 -37.81
C PHE A 9 21.88 24.92 -36.80
N GLY A 10 22.12 23.68 -37.26
CA GLY A 10 22.26 22.48 -36.42
C GLY A 10 23.49 22.49 -35.50
N ASP A 11 24.59 23.17 -35.87
CA ASP A 11 25.80 23.24 -35.06
C ASP A 11 25.70 24.39 -34.01
N LEU A 12 24.92 25.43 -34.28
CA LEU A 12 24.58 26.47 -33.30
C LEU A 12 23.74 25.92 -32.14
N LEU A 13 22.89 24.95 -32.40
CA LEU A 13 22.07 24.27 -31.37
C LEU A 13 22.88 23.28 -30.52
N LYS A 14 24.06 22.84 -31.00
CA LYS A 14 24.96 21.91 -30.29
C LYS A 14 26.00 22.64 -29.39
N GLN A 15 26.18 23.93 -29.56
CA GLN A 15 27.09 24.71 -28.69
C GLN A 15 26.42 24.98 -27.32
N THR A 16 26.40 23.96 -26.49
CA THR A 16 26.08 24.17 -25.06
C THR A 16 27.23 24.90 -24.40
N ASP A 17 26.96 26.10 -23.89
CA ASP A 17 27.90 26.90 -23.12
C ASP A 17 28.57 26.04 -22.02
N ALA A 18 29.89 26.16 -21.87
CA ALA A 18 30.67 25.37 -20.91
C ALA A 18 30.11 25.44 -19.48
N ARG A 19 29.48 26.56 -19.12
CA ARG A 19 28.79 26.74 -17.83
C ARG A 19 27.54 25.84 -17.74
N ARG A 20 26.74 25.76 -18.77
CA ARG A 20 25.54 24.88 -18.82
C ARG A 20 25.95 23.41 -18.72
N ARG A 21 26.99 23.00 -19.43
CA ARG A 21 27.52 21.63 -19.38
C ARG A 21 28.02 21.26 -17.97
N ARG A 22 28.72 22.17 -17.28
CA ARG A 22 29.16 21.94 -15.89
C ARG A 22 27.97 21.82 -14.94
N THR A 23 26.98 22.70 -15.04
CA THR A 23 25.74 22.63 -14.24
C THR A 23 25.01 21.32 -14.49
N ASP A 24 24.90 20.89 -15.76
CA ASP A 24 24.23 19.66 -16.14
C ASP A 24 24.92 18.41 -15.55
N VAL A 25 26.26 18.37 -15.63
CA VAL A 25 27.04 17.29 -15.01
C VAL A 25 26.91 17.31 -13.49
N THR A 26 26.99 18.49 -12.86
CA THR A 26 26.81 18.59 -11.41
C THR A 26 25.42 18.13 -10.96
N MET A 27 24.37 18.57 -11.67
CA MET A 27 22.99 18.13 -11.37
C MET A 27 22.83 16.64 -11.60
N ARG A 28 23.39 16.08 -12.65
CA ARG A 28 23.37 14.63 -12.90
C ARG A 28 24.04 13.86 -11.78
N VAL A 29 25.22 14.31 -11.31
CA VAL A 29 25.94 13.67 -10.20
C VAL A 29 25.13 13.76 -8.91
N LEU A 30 24.51 14.93 -8.61
CA LEU A 30 23.67 15.11 -7.44
C LEU A 30 22.43 14.20 -7.48
N VAL A 31 21.73 14.10 -8.61
CA VAL A 31 20.56 13.24 -8.78
C VAL A 31 20.95 11.77 -8.63
N ILE A 32 22.03 11.32 -9.30
CA ILE A 32 22.50 9.94 -9.18
C ILE A 32 22.98 9.67 -7.74
N GLY A 33 23.70 10.60 -7.13
CA GLY A 33 24.15 10.47 -5.75
C GLY A 33 23.00 10.36 -4.75
N SER A 34 21.96 11.18 -4.91
CA SER A 34 20.73 11.10 -4.10
C SER A 34 19.99 9.78 -4.30
N PHE A 35 19.91 9.28 -5.55
CA PHE A 35 19.33 7.99 -5.84
C PHE A 35 20.10 6.84 -5.16
N VAL A 36 21.42 6.81 -5.31
CA VAL A 36 22.27 5.80 -4.67
C VAL A 36 22.13 5.85 -3.15
N LEU A 37 22.15 7.05 -2.57
CA LEU A 37 21.97 7.25 -1.13
C LEU A 37 20.64 6.71 -0.64
N ALA A 38 19.55 6.92 -1.39
CA ALA A 38 18.22 6.39 -1.06
C ALA A 38 18.16 4.85 -1.21
N MET A 39 18.95 4.26 -2.12
CA MET A 39 18.99 2.81 -2.32
C MET A 39 19.70 2.06 -1.19
N VAL A 40 20.67 2.69 -0.52
CA VAL A 40 21.44 2.04 0.58
C VAL A 40 20.54 1.51 1.70
N PRO A 41 19.66 2.32 2.36
CA PRO A 41 18.77 1.80 3.40
C PRO A 41 17.79 0.75 2.86
N LEU A 42 17.26 0.94 1.64
CA LEU A 42 16.33 -0.03 1.03
C LEU A 42 16.99 -1.41 0.85
N VAL A 43 18.17 -1.46 0.24
CA VAL A 43 18.93 -2.70 0.04
C VAL A 43 19.32 -3.31 1.38
N SER A 44 19.75 -2.48 2.35
CA SER A 44 20.11 -2.94 3.70
C SER A 44 18.93 -3.60 4.42
N VAL A 45 17.74 -3.01 4.37
CA VAL A 45 16.53 -3.59 4.98
C VAL A 45 16.16 -4.90 4.30
N ILE A 46 16.10 -4.93 2.97
CA ILE A 46 15.78 -6.16 2.23
C ILE A 46 16.78 -7.27 2.56
N TRP A 47 18.08 -6.96 2.55
CA TRP A 47 19.13 -7.90 2.88
C TRP A 47 18.99 -8.46 4.32
N THR A 48 18.72 -7.57 5.27
CA THR A 48 18.55 -7.97 6.68
C THR A 48 17.32 -8.84 6.87
N VAL A 49 16.19 -8.50 6.24
CA VAL A 49 14.97 -9.31 6.31
C VAL A 49 15.18 -10.68 5.67
N LEU A 50 15.83 -10.74 4.51
CA LEU A 50 16.14 -12.01 3.85
C LEU A 50 17.10 -12.87 4.69
N SER A 51 18.24 -12.31 5.12
CA SER A 51 19.27 -13.07 5.84
C SER A 51 18.79 -13.60 7.19
N LYS A 52 17.98 -12.81 7.93
CA LYS A 52 17.46 -13.19 9.24
C LYS A 52 16.10 -13.89 9.16
N GLY A 53 15.28 -13.55 8.18
CA GLY A 53 13.94 -14.12 8.04
C GLY A 53 13.93 -15.55 7.50
N LEU A 54 14.85 -15.90 6.60
CA LEU A 54 14.92 -17.24 6.01
C LEU A 54 15.23 -18.34 7.03
N GLY A 55 15.91 -18.01 8.14
CA GLY A 55 16.28 -19.00 9.15
C GLY A 55 15.09 -19.68 9.84
N ARG A 56 13.91 -19.06 9.86
CA ARG A 56 12.68 -19.60 10.46
C ARG A 56 11.51 -19.60 9.46
N PHE A 57 11.75 -19.36 8.19
CA PHE A 57 10.72 -19.35 7.16
C PHE A 57 10.49 -20.78 6.66
N ASP A 58 9.67 -21.54 7.38
CA ASP A 58 9.28 -22.90 7.04
C ASP A 58 7.74 -23.06 6.96
N LEU A 59 7.29 -24.18 6.42
CA LEU A 59 5.88 -24.47 6.27
C LEU A 59 5.17 -24.60 7.63
N TYR A 60 5.87 -25.08 8.65
CA TYR A 60 5.33 -25.17 10.00
C TYR A 60 5.01 -23.77 10.54
N PHE A 61 5.97 -22.83 10.46
CA PHE A 61 5.78 -21.45 10.90
C PHE A 61 4.62 -20.75 10.20
N LEU A 62 4.41 -21.04 8.91
CA LEU A 62 3.30 -20.47 8.13
C LEU A 62 1.93 -21.05 8.48
N SER A 63 1.87 -22.30 8.97
CA SER A 63 0.63 -23.07 9.17
C SER A 63 0.10 -23.11 10.60
N VAL A 64 0.91 -22.73 11.59
CA VAL A 64 0.51 -22.76 13.00
C VAL A 64 0.27 -21.37 13.58
N SER A 65 -0.47 -21.30 14.69
CA SER A 65 -0.68 -20.06 15.46
C SER A 65 0.28 -20.00 16.67
N MET A 66 0.18 -18.92 17.46
CA MET A 66 0.93 -18.75 18.72
C MET A 66 0.20 -19.34 19.94
N ARG A 67 -0.92 -20.03 19.75
CA ARG A 67 -1.73 -20.59 20.85
C ARG A 67 -0.90 -21.61 21.63
N GLY A 68 -0.78 -21.39 22.95
CA GLY A 68 -0.05 -22.29 23.85
C GLY A 68 1.47 -22.18 23.75
N VAL A 69 2.01 -21.16 23.08
CA VAL A 69 3.45 -20.94 22.95
C VAL A 69 3.88 -19.89 23.98
N PHE A 70 4.84 -20.24 24.83
CA PHE A 70 5.36 -19.41 25.91
C PHE A 70 6.88 -19.32 25.90
N GLY A 71 7.40 -18.19 26.33
CA GLY A 71 8.84 -17.99 26.53
C GLY A 71 9.68 -18.32 25.28
N GLY A 72 10.82 -18.96 25.53
CA GLY A 72 11.80 -19.36 24.51
C GLY A 72 11.49 -20.65 23.75
N MET A 73 10.26 -21.17 23.77
CA MET A 73 9.88 -22.38 23.08
C MET A 73 10.19 -22.31 21.58
N ASP A 74 10.81 -23.33 21.01
CA ASP A 74 10.99 -23.48 19.56
C ASP A 74 9.68 -23.96 18.90
N ALA A 75 8.67 -23.12 18.96
CA ALA A 75 7.32 -23.40 18.46
C ALA A 75 6.65 -22.10 18.01
N GLY A 76 5.40 -22.22 17.54
CA GLY A 76 4.57 -21.09 17.13
C GLY A 76 4.84 -20.59 15.72
N GLY A 77 3.85 -19.89 15.20
CA GLY A 77 3.87 -19.38 13.83
C GLY A 77 2.93 -18.19 13.65
N ILE A 78 2.64 -17.87 12.39
CA ILE A 78 2.00 -16.62 11.98
C ILE A 78 0.64 -16.82 11.32
N TYR A 79 0.12 -18.04 11.22
CA TYR A 79 -1.12 -18.31 10.48
C TYR A 79 -2.29 -17.40 10.91
N HIS A 80 -2.50 -17.24 12.22
CA HIS A 80 -3.51 -16.33 12.78
C HIS A 80 -3.33 -14.87 12.37
N ALA A 81 -2.06 -14.40 12.23
CA ALA A 81 -1.74 -13.05 11.83
C ALA A 81 -1.88 -12.85 10.31
N VAL A 82 -1.59 -13.88 9.50
CA VAL A 82 -1.85 -13.87 8.05
C VAL A 82 -3.34 -13.76 7.78
N VAL A 83 -4.15 -14.62 8.42
CA VAL A 83 -5.61 -14.60 8.29
C VAL A 83 -6.17 -13.24 8.65
N GLY A 84 -5.85 -12.70 9.82
CA GLY A 84 -6.35 -11.38 10.22
C GLY A 84 -5.89 -10.25 9.31
N THR A 85 -4.66 -10.30 8.78
CA THR A 85 -4.20 -9.31 7.81
C THR A 85 -5.04 -9.33 6.54
N VAL A 86 -5.27 -10.51 6.00
CA VAL A 86 -6.04 -10.69 4.76
C VAL A 86 -7.49 -10.26 4.95
N GLU A 87 -8.15 -10.73 6.00
CA GLU A 87 -9.56 -10.44 6.26
C GLU A 87 -9.79 -8.94 6.51
N ILE A 88 -9.00 -8.32 7.38
CA ILE A 88 -9.14 -6.89 7.72
C ILE A 88 -8.85 -6.02 6.50
N THR A 89 -7.81 -6.34 5.73
CA THR A 89 -7.45 -5.57 4.52
C THR A 89 -8.48 -5.75 3.42
N LEU A 90 -8.99 -6.96 3.22
CA LEU A 90 -10.04 -7.24 2.23
C LEU A 90 -11.32 -6.47 2.55
N PHE A 91 -11.74 -6.47 3.81
CA PHE A 91 -12.93 -5.75 4.24
C PHE A 91 -12.73 -4.22 4.13
N ALA A 92 -11.56 -3.70 4.47
CA ALA A 92 -11.21 -2.31 4.25
C ALA A 92 -11.26 -1.93 2.75
N ALA A 93 -10.75 -2.80 1.87
CA ALA A 93 -10.82 -2.62 0.43
C ALA A 93 -12.26 -2.66 -0.10
N LEU A 94 -13.09 -3.55 0.43
CA LEU A 94 -14.51 -3.66 0.06
C LEU A 94 -15.30 -2.36 0.35
N ILE A 95 -14.91 -1.62 1.38
CA ILE A 95 -15.47 -0.30 1.70
C ILE A 95 -14.83 0.79 0.84
N SER A 96 -13.51 0.85 0.81
CA SER A 96 -12.76 1.97 0.25
C SER A 96 -12.76 2.02 -1.27
N VAL A 97 -12.72 0.85 -1.94
CA VAL A 97 -12.62 0.81 -3.40
C VAL A 97 -13.89 1.33 -4.07
N PRO A 98 -15.10 0.86 -3.71
CA PRO A 98 -16.32 1.40 -4.29
C PRO A 98 -16.51 2.90 -3.98
N LEU A 99 -16.31 3.31 -2.73
CA LEU A 99 -16.45 4.71 -2.32
C LEU A 99 -15.43 5.60 -3.04
N GLY A 100 -14.17 5.20 -3.07
CA GLY A 100 -13.10 5.96 -3.71
C GLY A 100 -13.28 6.06 -5.22
N LEU A 101 -13.65 4.96 -5.89
CA LEU A 101 -13.90 4.96 -7.33
C LEU A 101 -15.11 5.82 -7.71
N MET A 102 -16.22 5.70 -6.99
CA MET A 102 -17.42 6.56 -7.23
C MET A 102 -17.11 8.02 -7.00
N THR A 103 -16.34 8.36 -5.96
CA THR A 103 -15.88 9.72 -5.69
C THR A 103 -15.00 10.26 -6.83
N ALA A 104 -14.05 9.47 -7.32
CA ALA A 104 -13.19 9.86 -8.43
C ALA A 104 -13.96 10.05 -9.73
N ILE A 105 -14.92 9.16 -10.05
CA ILE A 105 -15.83 9.32 -11.19
C ILE A 105 -16.63 10.61 -11.05
N TYR A 106 -17.18 10.87 -9.87
CA TYR A 106 -17.90 12.11 -9.63
C TYR A 106 -17.00 13.32 -9.88
N LEU A 107 -15.81 13.38 -9.32
CA LEU A 107 -14.89 14.51 -9.44
C LEU A 107 -14.46 14.77 -10.89
N VAL A 108 -14.17 13.71 -11.65
CA VAL A 108 -13.67 13.86 -13.03
C VAL A 108 -14.78 14.11 -14.03
N GLU A 109 -15.90 13.39 -13.92
CA GLU A 109 -16.92 13.39 -14.96
C GLU A 109 -18.10 14.33 -14.65
N TYR A 110 -18.46 14.50 -13.40
CA TYR A 110 -19.64 15.23 -12.96
C TYR A 110 -19.32 16.45 -12.09
N GLY A 111 -18.16 16.48 -11.45
CA GLY A 111 -17.80 17.45 -10.42
C GLY A 111 -17.70 18.87 -10.96
N ARG A 112 -18.69 19.72 -10.63
CA ARG A 112 -18.69 21.15 -10.92
C ARG A 112 -19.18 21.91 -9.69
N GLY A 113 -18.67 23.13 -9.52
CA GLY A 113 -19.15 24.05 -8.47
C GLY A 113 -18.60 23.74 -7.06
N PRO A 114 -19.30 24.24 -6.02
CA PRO A 114 -18.77 24.22 -4.64
C PRO A 114 -18.67 22.82 -4.05
N LEU A 115 -19.58 21.90 -4.41
CA LEU A 115 -19.56 20.54 -3.88
C LEU A 115 -18.29 19.79 -4.30
N ALA A 116 -17.90 19.89 -5.58
CA ALA A 116 -16.67 19.25 -6.04
C ALA A 116 -15.43 19.80 -5.32
N LYS A 117 -15.38 21.12 -5.08
CA LYS A 117 -14.31 21.76 -4.31
C LYS A 117 -14.27 21.26 -2.86
N ALA A 118 -15.43 21.12 -2.23
CA ALA A 118 -15.54 20.59 -0.87
C ALA A 118 -15.06 19.14 -0.80
N VAL A 119 -15.51 18.26 -1.72
CA VAL A 119 -15.07 16.85 -1.76
C VAL A 119 -13.55 16.76 -1.97
N THR A 120 -12.99 17.53 -2.91
CA THR A 120 -11.54 17.59 -3.14
C THR A 120 -10.79 18.01 -1.86
N PHE A 121 -11.27 19.06 -1.18
CA PHE A 121 -10.70 19.52 0.07
C PHE A 121 -10.71 18.43 1.15
N PHE A 122 -11.84 17.73 1.33
CA PHE A 122 -11.91 16.64 2.31
C PHE A 122 -10.95 15.48 1.97
N VAL A 123 -10.85 15.11 0.71
CA VAL A 123 -9.89 14.07 0.26
C VAL A 123 -8.46 14.50 0.56
N ASP A 124 -8.12 15.78 0.33
CA ASP A 124 -6.78 16.31 0.63
C ASP A 124 -6.48 16.31 2.14
N VAL A 125 -7.45 16.73 2.95
CA VAL A 125 -7.33 16.68 4.41
C VAL A 125 -7.13 15.24 4.90
N MET A 126 -7.93 14.29 4.39
CA MET A 126 -7.79 12.86 4.74
C MET A 126 -6.42 12.30 4.40
N THR A 127 -5.80 12.75 3.30
CA THR A 127 -4.44 12.31 2.93
C THR A 127 -3.38 12.74 3.95
N GLY A 128 -3.61 13.83 4.68
CA GLY A 128 -2.72 14.37 5.71
C GLY A 128 -2.94 13.80 7.11
N ILE A 129 -3.97 13.00 7.35
CA ILE A 129 -4.28 12.47 8.67
C ILE A 129 -3.21 11.44 9.11
N PRO A 130 -2.58 11.59 10.30
CA PRO A 130 -1.72 10.56 10.86
C PRO A 130 -2.49 9.24 11.07
N SER A 131 -1.88 8.10 10.71
CA SER A 131 -2.56 6.80 10.72
C SER A 131 -3.09 6.40 12.12
N ILE A 132 -2.38 6.79 13.18
CA ILE A 132 -2.83 6.55 14.55
C ILE A 132 -4.14 7.30 14.86
N VAL A 133 -4.32 8.51 14.33
CA VAL A 133 -5.53 9.31 14.52
C VAL A 133 -6.74 8.66 13.84
N ALA A 134 -6.56 8.08 12.64
CA ALA A 134 -7.59 7.30 11.98
C ALA A 134 -8.01 6.08 12.82
N GLY A 135 -7.03 5.41 13.46
CA GLY A 135 -7.30 4.32 14.41
C GLY A 135 -8.09 4.77 15.63
N LEU A 136 -7.69 5.87 16.25
CA LEU A 136 -8.39 6.45 17.40
C LEU A 136 -9.81 6.89 17.06
N PHE A 137 -10.00 7.49 15.88
CA PHE A 137 -11.33 7.86 15.39
C PHE A 137 -12.24 6.64 15.23
N ALA A 138 -11.76 5.59 14.55
CA ALA A 138 -12.52 4.36 14.38
C ALA A 138 -12.83 3.72 15.75
N TYR A 139 -11.84 3.63 16.64
CA TYR A 139 -12.05 3.12 18.00
C TYR A 139 -13.11 3.92 18.76
N ALA A 140 -13.00 5.25 18.79
CA ALA A 140 -13.94 6.13 19.48
C ALA A 140 -15.36 5.99 18.91
N PHE A 141 -15.50 5.92 17.57
CA PHE A 141 -16.78 5.72 16.92
C PHE A 141 -17.45 4.41 17.36
N PHE A 142 -16.73 3.31 17.35
CA PHE A 142 -17.28 2.01 17.76
C PHE A 142 -17.49 1.92 19.27
N ALA A 143 -16.67 2.59 20.09
CA ALA A 143 -16.83 2.60 21.55
C ALA A 143 -18.17 3.24 22.01
N VAL A 144 -18.73 4.16 21.23
CA VAL A 144 -20.06 4.74 21.50
C VAL A 144 -21.17 3.69 21.44
N PHE A 145 -21.06 2.71 20.52
CA PHE A 145 -22.11 1.71 20.31
C PHE A 145 -21.86 0.40 21.08
N PHE A 146 -20.62 0.00 21.23
CA PHE A 146 -20.21 -1.30 21.81
C PHE A 146 -19.56 -1.18 23.19
N GLY A 147 -19.35 0.04 23.66
CA GLY A 147 -18.70 0.30 24.94
C GLY A 147 -17.17 0.38 24.88
N ASN A 148 -16.60 0.84 26.00
CA ASN A 148 -15.16 1.01 26.12
C ASN A 148 -14.41 -0.32 26.09
N GLY A 149 -13.27 -0.35 25.42
CA GLY A 149 -12.44 -1.55 25.29
C GLY A 149 -12.77 -2.44 24.11
N VAL A 150 -13.73 -2.03 23.24
CA VAL A 150 -14.07 -2.73 22.00
C VAL A 150 -12.83 -2.90 21.11
N ARG A 151 -12.55 -4.16 20.73
CA ARG A 151 -11.46 -4.50 19.81
C ARG A 151 -11.92 -5.65 18.92
N MET A 152 -12.12 -5.33 17.66
CA MET A 152 -12.66 -6.25 16.65
C MET A 152 -11.97 -5.99 15.30
N GLY A 153 -11.97 -6.98 14.42
CA GLY A 153 -11.43 -6.84 13.08
C GLY A 153 -12.12 -5.74 12.27
N VAL A 154 -13.44 -5.61 12.38
CA VAL A 154 -14.21 -4.57 11.68
C VAL A 154 -13.79 -3.15 12.07
N VAL A 155 -13.43 -2.89 13.34
CA VAL A 155 -12.95 -1.58 13.76
C VAL A 155 -11.63 -1.23 13.07
N GLY A 156 -10.72 -2.24 12.96
CA GLY A 156 -9.49 -2.10 12.20
C GLY A 156 -9.73 -1.88 10.71
N SER A 157 -10.69 -2.59 10.14
CA SER A 157 -11.04 -2.42 8.72
C SER A 157 -11.58 -1.03 8.43
N VAL A 158 -12.41 -0.46 9.31
CA VAL A 158 -12.90 0.92 9.18
C VAL A 158 -11.75 1.92 9.34
N ALA A 159 -10.83 1.71 10.29
CA ALA A 159 -9.66 2.55 10.45
C ALA A 159 -8.78 2.55 9.16
N LEU A 160 -8.53 1.37 8.59
CA LEU A 160 -7.79 1.24 7.33
C LEU A 160 -8.57 1.85 6.15
N SER A 161 -9.90 1.75 6.13
CA SER A 161 -10.70 2.32 5.04
C SER A 161 -10.61 3.84 5.00
N VAL A 162 -10.53 4.51 6.14
CA VAL A 162 -10.30 5.96 6.22
C VAL A 162 -8.97 6.35 5.58
N LEU A 163 -7.92 5.56 5.78
CA LEU A 163 -6.59 5.80 5.19
C LEU A 163 -6.53 5.41 3.71
N MET A 164 -7.24 4.37 3.31
CA MET A 164 -7.21 3.83 1.96
C MET A 164 -8.03 4.66 0.97
N THR A 165 -9.19 5.16 1.39
CA THR A 165 -10.13 5.89 0.53
C THR A 165 -9.48 7.07 -0.23
N PRO A 166 -8.74 8.01 0.41
CA PRO A 166 -8.15 9.12 -0.31
C PRO A 166 -7.09 8.68 -1.33
N VAL A 167 -6.38 7.59 -1.07
CA VAL A 167 -5.40 7.02 -2.02
C VAL A 167 -6.10 6.46 -3.24
N VAL A 168 -7.21 5.71 -3.04
CA VAL A 168 -8.04 5.19 -4.14
C VAL A 168 -8.64 6.34 -4.95
N VAL A 169 -9.17 7.39 -4.29
CA VAL A 169 -9.74 8.56 -4.98
C VAL A 169 -8.68 9.21 -5.87
N ARG A 170 -7.51 9.55 -5.32
CA ARG A 170 -6.47 10.26 -6.07
C ARG A 170 -5.90 9.44 -7.22
N SER A 171 -5.55 8.19 -6.97
CA SER A 171 -5.04 7.32 -8.04
C SER A 171 -6.08 7.08 -9.14
N SER A 172 -7.35 6.91 -8.78
CA SER A 172 -8.43 6.74 -9.76
C SER A 172 -8.71 8.04 -10.54
N GLU A 173 -8.69 9.19 -9.87
CA GLU A 173 -8.85 10.51 -10.51
C GLU A 173 -7.77 10.74 -11.57
N GLU A 174 -6.50 10.46 -11.25
CA GLU A 174 -5.38 10.57 -12.19
C GLU A 174 -5.58 9.65 -13.40
N MET A 175 -5.97 8.39 -13.18
CA MET A 175 -6.17 7.43 -14.28
C MET A 175 -7.36 7.81 -15.17
N LEU A 176 -8.45 8.32 -14.60
CA LEU A 176 -9.62 8.78 -15.36
C LEU A 176 -9.32 10.03 -16.19
N LYS A 177 -8.45 10.93 -15.70
CA LYS A 177 -8.01 12.14 -16.44
C LYS A 177 -7.10 11.82 -17.63
N LEU A 178 -6.41 10.67 -17.62
CA LEU A 178 -5.57 10.23 -18.75
C LEU A 178 -6.40 9.78 -19.96
N VAL A 179 -7.68 9.53 -19.81
CA VAL A 179 -8.56 9.17 -20.95
C VAL A 179 -8.75 10.39 -21.85
N PRO A 180 -8.41 10.33 -23.15
CA PRO A 180 -8.54 11.46 -24.06
C PRO A 180 -9.98 11.98 -24.17
N ASN A 181 -10.15 13.31 -24.29
CA ASN A 181 -11.48 13.93 -24.44
C ASN A 181 -12.14 13.55 -25.76
N GLU A 182 -11.34 13.31 -26.80
CA GLU A 182 -11.80 12.91 -28.13
C GLU A 182 -12.67 11.64 -28.09
N LEU A 183 -12.34 10.70 -27.20
CA LEU A 183 -13.14 9.47 -27.01
C LEU A 183 -14.52 9.77 -26.39
N ARG A 184 -14.58 10.77 -25.48
CA ARG A 184 -15.82 11.24 -24.88
C ARG A 184 -16.69 11.95 -25.90
N GLU A 185 -16.08 12.85 -26.67
CA GLU A 185 -16.75 13.62 -27.72
C GLU A 185 -17.29 12.73 -28.83
N ALA A 186 -16.50 11.73 -29.28
CA ALA A 186 -16.95 10.75 -30.26
C ALA A 186 -18.17 9.97 -29.78
N ALA A 187 -18.19 9.55 -28.51
CA ALA A 187 -19.32 8.86 -27.93
C ALA A 187 -20.59 9.77 -27.87
N TYR A 188 -20.42 11.05 -27.53
CA TYR A 188 -21.53 12.01 -27.53
C TYR A 188 -22.04 12.32 -28.92
N ALA A 189 -21.15 12.40 -29.93
CA ALA A 189 -21.54 12.58 -31.31
C ALA A 189 -22.40 11.43 -31.87
N LEU A 190 -22.24 10.21 -31.33
CA LEU A 190 -23.06 9.05 -31.60
C LEU A 190 -24.35 9.00 -30.78
N GLY A 191 -24.67 10.04 -29.99
CA GLY A 191 -25.85 10.11 -29.16
C GLY A 191 -25.81 9.27 -27.88
N VAL A 192 -24.64 8.78 -27.48
CA VAL A 192 -24.50 7.97 -26.26
C VAL A 192 -24.66 8.87 -25.02
N PRO A 193 -25.55 8.54 -24.07
CA PRO A 193 -25.74 9.33 -22.86
C PRO A 193 -24.51 9.27 -21.95
N LYS A 194 -24.28 10.33 -21.17
CA LYS A 194 -23.06 10.51 -20.36
C LYS A 194 -22.72 9.34 -19.45
N TRP A 195 -23.69 8.81 -18.72
CA TRP A 195 -23.46 7.68 -17.82
C TRP A 195 -22.95 6.41 -18.55
N LEU A 196 -23.47 6.18 -19.78
CA LEU A 196 -23.06 5.04 -20.58
C LEU A 196 -21.65 5.26 -21.19
N THR A 197 -21.33 6.50 -21.58
CA THR A 197 -19.98 6.90 -21.99
C THR A 197 -18.98 6.65 -20.86
N VAL A 198 -19.31 7.03 -19.61
CA VAL A 198 -18.46 6.77 -18.45
C VAL A 198 -18.21 5.27 -18.28
N ILE A 199 -19.26 4.44 -18.30
CA ILE A 199 -19.13 3.00 -18.07
C ILE A 199 -18.42 2.29 -19.22
N LYS A 200 -18.84 2.53 -20.47
CA LYS A 200 -18.38 1.76 -21.64
C LYS A 200 -17.10 2.29 -22.28
N VAL A 201 -16.83 3.59 -22.14
CA VAL A 201 -15.64 4.21 -22.75
C VAL A 201 -14.62 4.53 -21.67
N VAL A 202 -14.93 5.42 -20.72
CA VAL A 202 -13.96 5.95 -19.78
C VAL A 202 -13.42 4.85 -18.84
N LEU A 203 -14.30 4.13 -18.12
CA LEU A 203 -13.88 3.08 -17.20
C LEU A 203 -13.19 1.92 -17.93
N ARG A 204 -13.68 1.54 -19.10
CA ARG A 204 -13.08 0.44 -19.87
C ARG A 204 -11.68 0.79 -20.37
N THR A 205 -11.45 2.04 -20.76
CA THR A 205 -10.13 2.51 -21.21
C THR A 205 -9.14 2.63 -20.04
N SER A 206 -9.61 3.05 -18.85
CA SER A 206 -8.77 3.29 -17.68
C SER A 206 -8.63 2.08 -16.74
N VAL A 207 -9.30 0.95 -17.00
CA VAL A 207 -9.38 -0.19 -16.07
C VAL A 207 -8.02 -0.70 -15.60
N ALA A 208 -7.02 -0.78 -16.48
CA ALA A 208 -5.68 -1.23 -16.13
C ALA A 208 -4.99 -0.29 -15.14
N GLY A 209 -5.15 1.03 -15.32
CA GLY A 209 -4.66 2.05 -14.41
C GLY A 209 -5.41 2.05 -13.08
N LEU A 210 -6.74 1.91 -13.12
CA LEU A 210 -7.58 1.85 -11.92
C LEU A 210 -7.23 0.65 -11.04
N VAL A 211 -7.07 -0.54 -11.63
CA VAL A 211 -6.62 -1.74 -10.89
C VAL A 211 -5.26 -1.51 -10.26
N THR A 212 -4.31 -0.92 -11.00
CA THR A 212 -2.98 -0.60 -10.46
C THR A 212 -3.07 0.38 -9.29
N GLY A 213 -3.88 1.43 -9.40
CA GLY A 213 -4.09 2.41 -8.33
C GLY A 213 -4.70 1.81 -7.07
N VAL A 214 -5.72 0.95 -7.22
CA VAL A 214 -6.32 0.20 -6.11
C VAL A 214 -5.30 -0.70 -5.43
N MET A 215 -4.46 -1.40 -6.19
CA MET A 215 -3.46 -2.30 -5.61
C MET A 215 -2.35 -1.55 -4.88
N ILE A 216 -1.97 -0.36 -5.33
CA ILE A 216 -1.05 0.52 -4.59
C ILE A 216 -1.68 0.93 -3.24
N ALA A 217 -2.97 1.26 -3.23
CA ALA A 217 -3.69 1.58 -2.00
C ALA A 217 -3.75 0.38 -1.03
N VAL A 218 -4.04 -0.83 -1.52
CA VAL A 218 -4.01 -2.08 -0.73
C VAL A 218 -2.61 -2.35 -0.19
N ALA A 219 -1.58 -2.29 -1.04
CA ALA A 219 -0.20 -2.53 -0.64
C ALA A 219 0.30 -1.56 0.45
N ARG A 220 -0.22 -0.32 0.43
CA ARG A 220 0.08 0.67 1.46
C ARG A 220 -0.54 0.30 2.80
N VAL A 221 -1.82 -0.03 2.84
CA VAL A 221 -2.54 -0.24 4.12
C VAL A 221 -2.27 -1.60 4.75
N ILE A 222 -1.86 -2.61 3.99
CA ILE A 222 -1.56 -3.96 4.51
C ILE A 222 -0.37 -3.95 5.48
N GLY A 223 0.51 -2.96 5.38
CA GLY A 223 1.66 -2.76 6.28
C GLY A 223 1.39 -1.85 7.47
N GLU A 224 0.19 -1.31 7.62
CA GLU A 224 -0.14 -0.38 8.70
C GLU A 224 -0.17 -1.10 10.07
N THR A 225 0.52 -0.53 11.05
CA THR A 225 0.66 -1.09 12.40
C THR A 225 -0.10 -0.28 13.44
N ALA A 226 0.11 1.04 13.46
CA ALA A 226 -0.37 1.92 14.52
C ALA A 226 -1.90 1.92 14.70
N PRO A 227 -2.72 2.07 13.66
CA PRO A 227 -4.17 2.03 13.81
C PRO A 227 -4.68 0.66 14.27
N LEU A 228 -4.06 -0.43 13.79
CA LEU A 228 -4.49 -1.79 14.11
C LEU A 228 -4.14 -2.20 15.55
N LEU A 229 -3.05 -1.72 16.09
CA LEU A 229 -2.67 -1.97 17.49
C LEU A 229 -3.74 -1.49 18.47
N ILE A 230 -4.41 -0.37 18.15
CA ILE A 230 -5.46 0.22 18.99
C ILE A 230 -6.81 -0.44 18.76
N THR A 231 -7.17 -0.69 17.49
CA THR A 231 -8.52 -1.09 17.05
C THR A 231 -8.77 -2.59 17.10
N VAL A 232 -7.79 -3.39 16.76
CA VAL A 232 -7.95 -4.85 16.60
C VAL A 232 -7.46 -5.61 17.84
N GLY A 233 -6.45 -5.06 18.49
CA GLY A 233 -5.83 -5.66 19.67
C GLY A 233 -4.83 -6.76 19.29
N VAL A 234 -4.61 -7.68 20.23
CA VAL A 234 -3.62 -8.74 20.14
C VAL A 234 -4.25 -10.05 20.60
N VAL A 235 -4.06 -11.12 19.84
CA VAL A 235 -4.49 -12.48 20.16
C VAL A 235 -3.51 -13.50 19.57
N ASP A 236 -3.31 -14.61 20.27
CA ASP A 236 -2.39 -15.68 19.85
C ASP A 236 -3.11 -16.85 19.16
N SER A 237 -4.45 -16.85 19.19
CA SER A 237 -5.32 -17.82 18.53
C SER A 237 -5.88 -17.31 17.22
N ILE A 238 -6.34 -18.23 16.36
CA ILE A 238 -7.01 -17.90 15.11
C ILE A 238 -8.42 -17.39 15.43
N ASN A 239 -8.79 -16.27 14.82
CA ASN A 239 -10.15 -15.75 14.83
C ASN A 239 -10.55 -15.39 13.38
N PHE A 240 -11.61 -16.00 12.88
CA PHE A 240 -12.18 -15.73 11.56
C PHE A 240 -13.39 -14.78 11.62
N ASN A 241 -13.77 -14.34 12.82
CA ASN A 241 -14.91 -13.44 12.97
C ASN A 241 -14.45 -11.99 13.08
N LEU A 242 -14.62 -11.24 11.99
CA LEU A 242 -14.31 -9.79 11.96
C LEU A 242 -15.14 -8.96 12.94
N PHE A 243 -16.33 -9.44 13.30
CA PHE A 243 -17.32 -8.70 14.09
C PHE A 243 -17.28 -9.03 15.57
N ASP A 244 -16.46 -9.99 15.98
CA ASP A 244 -16.35 -10.37 17.38
C ASP A 244 -14.92 -10.82 17.74
N GLY A 245 -14.46 -10.34 18.91
CA GLY A 245 -13.17 -10.70 19.46
C GLY A 245 -11.97 -10.01 18.78
N ARG A 246 -10.83 -10.18 19.44
CA ARG A 246 -9.56 -9.62 18.98
C ARG A 246 -9.01 -10.43 17.82
N MET A 247 -8.28 -9.76 16.94
CA MET A 247 -7.54 -10.38 15.85
C MET A 247 -6.07 -9.97 15.89
N MET A 248 -5.21 -10.74 15.25
CA MET A 248 -3.80 -10.40 15.05
C MET A 248 -3.57 -10.06 13.59
N THR A 249 -2.70 -9.06 13.33
CA THR A 249 -2.21 -8.78 11.98
C THR A 249 -0.70 -8.93 11.90
N LEU A 250 -0.16 -9.21 10.72
CA LEU A 250 1.28 -9.39 10.53
C LEU A 250 2.12 -8.19 10.99
N PRO A 251 1.77 -6.92 10.65
CA PRO A 251 2.53 -5.78 11.15
C PRO A 251 2.51 -5.66 12.69
N VAL A 252 1.36 -5.91 13.31
CA VAL A 252 1.23 -5.91 14.78
C VAL A 252 2.00 -7.07 15.39
N TYR A 253 2.00 -8.25 14.75
CA TYR A 253 2.78 -9.41 15.19
C TYR A 253 4.27 -9.11 15.16
N VAL A 254 4.79 -8.56 14.05
CA VAL A 254 6.20 -8.16 13.93
C VAL A 254 6.58 -7.19 15.02
N PHE A 255 5.78 -6.14 15.21
CA PHE A 255 6.01 -5.14 16.26
C PHE A 255 6.03 -5.77 17.65
N ARG A 256 5.06 -6.63 17.98
CA ARG A 256 4.96 -7.30 19.28
C ARG A 256 6.17 -8.21 19.55
N GLN A 257 6.49 -9.09 18.59
CA GLN A 257 7.62 -10.03 18.75
C GLN A 257 8.94 -9.26 18.90
N PHE A 258 9.16 -8.24 18.10
CA PHE A 258 10.36 -7.43 18.21
C PHE A 258 10.44 -6.66 19.54
N SER A 259 9.32 -6.12 20.02
CA SER A 259 9.24 -5.38 21.29
C SER A 259 9.42 -6.26 22.52
N GLN A 260 9.10 -7.56 22.45
CA GLN A 260 9.32 -8.51 23.54
C GLN A 260 10.82 -8.80 23.77
N GLY A 261 11.65 -8.58 22.75
CA GLY A 261 13.10 -8.72 22.89
C GLY A 261 13.58 -10.15 23.18
N LEU A 262 14.71 -10.24 23.86
CA LEU A 262 15.30 -11.52 24.26
C LEU A 262 14.48 -12.16 25.38
N VAL A 263 14.34 -13.49 25.33
CA VAL A 263 13.71 -14.28 26.38
C VAL A 263 14.76 -14.69 27.39
N PRO A 264 14.55 -14.46 28.71
CA PRO A 264 15.44 -14.98 29.73
C PRO A 264 15.29 -16.51 29.83
N CYS A 265 16.32 -17.24 29.44
CA CYS A 265 16.42 -18.68 29.63
C CYS A 265 17.10 -18.93 30.98
N SER A 266 16.37 -19.50 31.93
CA SER A 266 16.76 -19.54 33.38
C SER A 266 17.78 -20.62 33.75
N SER A 267 18.20 -21.53 32.87
CA SER A 267 19.23 -22.51 33.15
C SER A 267 20.02 -22.91 31.90
N ALA A 268 21.31 -23.06 32.04
CA ALA A 268 22.21 -23.58 30.99
C ALA A 268 21.88 -25.03 30.56
N SER A 269 20.97 -25.69 31.25
CA SER A 269 20.49 -27.05 30.99
C SER A 269 19.19 -27.10 30.16
N ASP A 270 18.51 -25.97 29.92
CA ASP A 270 17.32 -25.92 29.08
C ASP A 270 17.70 -25.92 27.59
N THR A 271 17.96 -27.11 27.07
CA THR A 271 18.28 -27.36 25.66
C THR A 271 17.16 -26.96 24.68
N VAL A 272 16.01 -26.55 25.21
CA VAL A 272 14.80 -26.22 24.44
C VAL A 272 14.51 -24.71 24.41
N CYS A 273 15.21 -23.89 25.22
CA CYS A 273 14.98 -22.44 25.28
C CYS A 273 15.87 -21.68 24.29
N ILE A 274 15.26 -20.95 23.37
CA ILE A 274 15.96 -20.10 22.41
C ILE A 274 15.77 -18.63 22.83
N ALA A 275 16.85 -17.99 23.28
CA ALA A 275 16.79 -16.65 23.85
C ALA A 275 16.34 -15.58 22.81
N ASP A 276 16.72 -15.71 21.55
CA ASP A 276 16.42 -14.77 20.48
C ASP A 276 15.19 -15.14 19.62
N ILE A 277 14.39 -16.11 20.07
CA ILE A 277 13.26 -16.67 19.33
C ILE A 277 12.25 -15.60 18.85
N ASN A 278 12.02 -14.57 19.68
CA ASN A 278 11.11 -13.49 19.33
C ASN A 278 11.63 -12.69 18.12
N PHE A 279 12.93 -12.42 18.05
CA PHE A 279 13.53 -11.76 16.90
C PHE A 279 13.47 -12.64 15.65
N GLN A 280 13.72 -13.96 15.78
CA GLN A 280 13.62 -14.90 14.66
C GLN A 280 12.18 -14.93 14.11
N ARG A 281 11.16 -15.00 14.98
CA ARG A 281 9.74 -14.93 14.59
C ARG A 281 9.40 -13.60 13.93
N ALA A 282 9.89 -12.47 14.48
CA ALA A 282 9.65 -11.14 13.92
C ALA A 282 10.24 -11.02 12.50
N TRP A 283 11.47 -11.46 12.26
CA TRP A 283 12.10 -11.39 10.95
C TRP A 283 11.42 -12.30 9.92
N ALA A 284 11.03 -13.51 10.31
CA ALA A 284 10.30 -14.42 9.43
C ALA A 284 8.90 -13.89 9.09
N ALA A 285 8.20 -13.27 10.05
CA ALA A 285 6.93 -12.61 9.80
C ALA A 285 7.06 -11.37 8.90
N ALA A 286 8.11 -10.58 9.08
CA ALA A 286 8.42 -9.44 8.20
C ALA A 286 8.71 -9.90 6.75
N LEU A 287 9.46 -10.99 6.60
CA LEU A 287 9.70 -11.62 5.29
C LEU A 287 8.38 -12.07 4.65
N THR A 288 7.50 -12.72 5.43
CA THR A 288 6.18 -13.14 4.94
C THR A 288 5.34 -11.96 4.48
N LEU A 289 5.33 -10.85 5.23
CA LEU A 289 4.60 -9.64 4.87
C LEU A 289 5.11 -9.07 3.53
N ILE A 290 6.44 -8.99 3.35
CA ILE A 290 7.03 -8.53 2.09
C ILE A 290 6.63 -9.45 0.93
N LEU A 291 6.66 -10.77 1.13
CA LEU A 291 6.27 -11.74 0.11
C LEU A 291 4.79 -11.62 -0.26
N ILE A 292 3.89 -11.41 0.71
CA ILE A 292 2.47 -11.17 0.45
C ILE A 292 2.28 -9.90 -0.39
N VAL A 293 2.93 -8.80 -0.02
CA VAL A 293 2.86 -7.53 -0.77
C VAL A 293 3.42 -7.69 -2.18
N MET A 294 4.55 -8.39 -2.34
CA MET A 294 5.12 -8.70 -3.66
C MET A 294 4.17 -9.55 -4.52
N LEU A 295 3.56 -10.58 -3.94
CA LEU A 295 2.59 -11.44 -4.62
C LEU A 295 1.36 -10.64 -5.08
N LEU A 296 0.80 -9.82 -4.20
CA LEU A 296 -0.32 -8.94 -4.55
C LEU A 296 0.03 -7.98 -5.69
N ASN A 297 1.20 -7.35 -5.64
CA ASN A 297 1.68 -6.48 -6.72
C ASN A 297 1.89 -7.24 -8.04
N LEU A 298 2.40 -8.47 -7.99
CA LEU A 298 2.56 -9.31 -9.17
C LEU A 298 1.20 -9.68 -9.77
N LEU A 299 0.25 -10.11 -8.94
CA LEU A 299 -1.13 -10.41 -9.36
C LEU A 299 -1.80 -9.18 -9.99
N ALA A 300 -1.64 -8.00 -9.38
CA ALA A 300 -2.13 -6.74 -9.94
C ALA A 300 -1.59 -6.47 -11.34
N ARG A 301 -0.28 -6.64 -11.53
CA ARG A 301 0.37 -6.45 -12.85
C ARG A 301 -0.14 -7.47 -13.88
N LEU A 302 -0.36 -8.70 -13.48
CA LEU A 302 -0.93 -9.73 -14.36
C LEU A 302 -2.36 -9.37 -14.77
N VAL A 303 -3.21 -9.00 -13.81
CA VAL A 303 -4.58 -8.53 -14.07
C VAL A 303 -4.57 -7.30 -14.98
N SER A 304 -3.75 -6.30 -14.66
CA SER A 304 -3.62 -5.08 -15.47
C SER A 304 -3.23 -5.41 -16.92
N ARG A 305 -2.32 -6.35 -17.15
CA ARG A 305 -1.91 -6.77 -18.52
C ARG A 305 -3.04 -7.49 -19.27
N LEU A 306 -3.86 -8.29 -18.58
CA LEU A 306 -4.98 -9.00 -19.21
C LEU A 306 -6.09 -8.05 -19.66
N PHE A 307 -6.31 -6.96 -18.91
CA PHE A 307 -7.34 -5.95 -19.20
C PHE A 307 -6.81 -4.73 -19.95
N ALA A 308 -5.50 -4.63 -20.19
CA ALA A 308 -4.94 -3.54 -20.99
C ALA A 308 -5.54 -3.57 -22.41
N PRO A 309 -6.05 -2.44 -22.93
CA PRO A 309 -6.48 -2.36 -24.32
C PRO A 309 -5.29 -2.70 -25.23
N LYS A 310 -5.48 -3.63 -26.15
CA LYS A 310 -4.49 -3.87 -27.20
C LYS A 310 -4.44 -2.62 -28.07
N THR A 311 -3.52 -1.71 -27.81
CA THR A 311 -3.16 -0.66 -28.77
C THR A 311 -2.60 -1.36 -29.98
N ALA A 312 -3.33 -1.28 -31.11
CA ALA A 312 -2.77 -1.70 -32.38
C ALA A 312 -1.50 -0.88 -32.62
N ASN A 313 -0.36 -1.55 -32.65
CA ASN A 313 0.88 -0.94 -33.09
C ASN A 313 0.66 -0.52 -34.57
N HIS A 314 0.59 0.79 -34.78
CA HIS A 314 0.81 1.41 -36.09
C HIS A 314 2.18 2.06 -36.08
#